data_b0f3608d6157ef18b7c192b166076de5
#
_entry.id   b0f3608d6157ef18b7c192b166076de5
#
_cell.length_a   1.000
_cell.length_b   1.000
_cell.length_c   1.000
_cell.angle_alpha   90.00
_cell.angle_beta   90.00
_cell.angle_gamma   90.00
#
_symmetry.space_group_name_H-M   'P 1'
#
loop_
_entity.id
_entity.type
_entity.pdbx_description
1 polymer ?
#
loop_
_entity_poly.entity_id
_entity_poly.type
_entity_poly.pdbx_seq_one_letter_code
_entity_poly.pdbx_strand_id
1 'polypeptide(L)' 'MKFDTKVVRAGISPDPTTGSILPPIYETATYVLEEVGKDRGFDYTRSSNPTRQVLEANLAAIEGGEYAISFASGMSAVD' A
#
# COMPACT_ATOMS: atom_id res chain seq x y z
N MET A 1 16.66 -12.58 -1.57
CA MET A 1 15.37 -13.13 -2.04
C MET A 1 15.38 -13.21 -3.56
N LYS A 2 15.04 -14.36 -4.11
CA LYS A 2 14.97 -14.53 -5.57
C LYS A 2 13.79 -13.72 -6.14
N PHE A 3 13.88 -13.36 -7.42
CA PHE A 3 12.86 -12.52 -8.07
C PHE A 3 11.44 -13.09 -7.93
N ASP A 4 11.27 -14.38 -8.22
CA ASP A 4 9.94 -15.01 -8.13
C ASP A 4 9.37 -14.94 -6.71
N THR A 5 10.23 -15.09 -5.69
CA THR A 5 9.82 -14.97 -4.30
C THR A 5 9.49 -13.53 -3.94
N LYS A 6 10.25 -12.55 -4.48
CA LYS A 6 9.97 -11.13 -4.29
C LYS A 6 8.59 -10.74 -4.81
N VAL A 7 8.23 -11.24 -5.99
CA VAL A 7 6.93 -10.93 -6.59
C VAL A 7 5.78 -11.33 -5.67
N VAL A 8 5.94 -12.46 -4.97
CA VAL A 8 4.88 -12.99 -4.09
C VAL A 8 4.94 -12.41 -2.68
N ARG A 9 6.12 -12.12 -2.17
CA ARG A 9 6.33 -11.85 -0.73
C ARG A 9 6.81 -10.45 -0.38
N ALA A 10 7.50 -9.75 -1.29
CA ALA A 10 8.11 -8.48 -0.93
C ALA A 10 7.06 -7.42 -0.59
N GLY A 11 7.31 -6.66 0.47
CA GLY A 11 6.40 -5.60 0.92
C GLY A 11 5.21 -6.11 1.73
N ILE A 12 5.15 -7.41 2.04
CA ILE A 12 4.03 -8.02 2.75
C ILE A 12 4.46 -8.40 4.17
N SER A 13 3.64 -8.05 5.16
CA SER A 13 3.81 -8.47 6.54
C SER A 13 2.46 -8.87 7.12
N PRO A 14 2.42 -9.74 8.15
CA PRO A 14 1.16 -10.13 8.76
C PRO A 14 0.42 -8.92 9.33
N ASP A 15 -0.93 -8.98 9.29
CA ASP A 15 -1.76 -7.93 9.85
C ASP A 15 -1.58 -7.88 11.37
N PRO A 16 -1.21 -6.72 11.94
CA PRO A 16 -0.98 -6.62 13.39
C PRO A 16 -2.24 -6.80 14.24
N THR A 17 -3.41 -6.58 13.66
CA THR A 17 -4.68 -6.71 14.40
C THR A 17 -5.16 -8.15 14.46
N THR A 18 -5.12 -8.88 13.35
CA THR A 18 -5.69 -10.21 13.25
C THR A 18 -4.67 -11.33 13.13
N GLY A 19 -3.42 -11.00 12.78
CA GLY A 19 -2.39 -11.98 12.49
C GLY A 19 -2.52 -12.63 11.12
N SER A 20 -3.40 -12.11 10.28
CA SER A 20 -3.55 -12.60 8.90
C SER A 20 -2.21 -12.56 8.17
N ILE A 21 -1.86 -13.68 7.51
CA ILE A 21 -0.57 -13.79 6.79
C ILE A 21 -0.51 -12.79 5.63
N LEU A 22 -1.61 -12.67 4.89
CA LEU A 22 -1.71 -11.70 3.80
C LEU A 22 -2.43 -10.45 4.27
N PRO A 23 -2.08 -9.27 3.73
CA PRO A 23 -2.76 -8.04 4.13
C PRO A 23 -4.22 -8.05 3.70
N PRO A 24 -5.13 -7.55 4.56
CA PRO A 24 -6.54 -7.42 4.21
C PRO A 24 -6.75 -6.45 3.06
N ILE A 25 -7.85 -6.62 2.34
CA ILE A 25 -8.26 -5.68 1.29
C ILE A 25 -9.11 -4.59 1.94
N TYR A 26 -8.68 -3.36 1.84
CA TYR A 26 -9.37 -2.21 2.44
C TYR A 26 -10.29 -1.55 1.41
N GLU A 27 -11.53 -1.99 1.36
CA GLU A 27 -12.56 -1.45 0.47
C GLU A 27 -13.32 -0.33 1.18
N THR A 28 -12.62 0.76 1.46
CA THR A 28 -13.17 1.87 2.22
C THR A 28 -12.74 3.20 1.63
N ALA A 29 -13.47 4.26 1.96
CA ALA A 29 -13.16 5.61 1.49
C ALA A 29 -12.59 6.49 2.60
N THR A 30 -13.16 6.41 3.79
CA THR A 30 -12.82 7.32 4.89
C THR A 30 -12.26 6.56 6.09
N TYR A 31 -11.50 7.27 6.91
CA TYR A 31 -10.85 6.72 8.10
C TYR A 31 -11.14 7.61 9.31
N VAL A 32 -11.13 6.99 10.49
CA VAL A 32 -11.31 7.74 11.75
C VAL A 32 -10.09 8.61 11.99
N LEU A 33 -10.35 9.87 12.32
CA LEU A 33 -9.31 10.81 12.74
C LEU A 33 -9.31 10.86 14.27
N GLU A 34 -8.13 10.90 14.87
CA GLU A 34 -8.00 11.02 16.32
C GLU A 34 -8.45 12.41 16.77
N GLU A 35 -8.17 13.43 15.95
CA GLU A 35 -8.65 14.80 16.11
C GLU A 35 -8.55 15.51 14.77
N VAL A 36 -9.08 16.70 14.64
CA VAL A 36 -9.04 17.46 13.40
C VAL A 36 -7.59 17.64 12.95
N GLY A 37 -7.31 17.19 11.72
CA GLY A 37 -5.97 17.26 11.13
C GLY A 37 -5.00 16.19 11.62
N LYS A 38 -5.44 15.23 12.42
CA LYS A 38 -4.58 14.19 12.97
C LYS A 38 -5.18 12.80 12.69
N ASP A 39 -4.62 12.10 11.72
CA ASP A 39 -5.07 10.76 11.35
C ASP A 39 -4.18 9.67 11.96
N ARG A 40 -4.51 8.41 11.66
CA ARG A 40 -3.73 7.23 12.07
C ARG A 40 -2.80 6.74 10.98
N GLY A 41 -2.45 7.62 10.03
CA GLY A 41 -1.62 7.29 8.87
C GLY A 41 -2.41 7.30 7.56
N PHE A 42 -3.73 7.15 7.64
CA PHE A 42 -4.62 7.17 6.48
C PHE A 42 -5.84 8.03 6.80
N ASP A 43 -6.25 8.88 5.88
CA ASP A 43 -7.42 9.74 6.06
C ASP A 43 -8.49 9.51 4.99
N TYR A 44 -8.10 9.24 3.77
CA TYR A 44 -9.03 9.03 2.67
C TYR A 44 -8.40 8.18 1.57
N THR A 45 -9.16 7.24 1.02
CA THR A 45 -8.65 6.28 0.01
C THR A 45 -8.06 6.95 -1.22
N ARG A 46 -8.60 8.07 -1.66
CA ARG A 46 -8.07 8.79 -2.83
C ARG A 46 -6.63 9.23 -2.61
N SER A 47 -6.29 9.61 -1.39
CA SER A 47 -4.92 10.02 -1.04
C SER A 47 -4.05 8.81 -0.73
N SER A 48 -4.55 7.87 0.07
CA SER A 48 -3.78 6.70 0.50
C SER A 48 -4.70 5.59 0.99
N ASN A 49 -4.23 4.34 0.85
CA ASN A 49 -4.98 3.16 1.28
C ASN A 49 -3.98 2.05 1.56
N PRO A 50 -4.15 1.28 2.67
CA PRO A 50 -3.20 0.20 2.98
C PRO A 50 -3.03 -0.83 1.88
N THR A 51 -4.10 -1.17 1.16
CA THR A 51 -4.04 -2.13 0.04
C THR A 51 -3.16 -1.59 -1.09
N ARG A 52 -3.33 -0.32 -1.44
CA ARG A 52 -2.51 0.34 -2.46
C ARG A 52 -1.05 0.42 -2.01
N GLN A 53 -0.80 0.68 -0.74
CA GLN A 53 0.54 0.75 -0.17
C GLN A 53 1.29 -0.57 -0.32
N VAL A 54 0.60 -1.70 -0.12
CA VAL A 54 1.21 -3.03 -0.29
C VAL A 54 1.65 -3.24 -1.74
N LEU A 55 0.82 -2.85 -2.70
CA LEU A 55 1.18 -2.94 -4.12
C LEU A 55 2.41 -2.10 -4.43
N GLU A 56 2.43 -0.86 -3.96
CA GLU A 56 3.55 0.04 -4.22
C GLU A 56 4.85 -0.44 -3.59
N ALA A 57 4.80 -0.98 -2.36
CA ALA A 57 5.96 -1.54 -1.70
C ALA A 57 6.50 -2.77 -2.44
N ASN A 58 5.60 -3.63 -2.92
CA ASN A 58 5.99 -4.81 -3.68
C ASN A 58 6.67 -4.42 -5.00
N LEU A 59 6.07 -3.49 -5.74
CA LEU A 59 6.63 -3.02 -7.02
C LEU A 59 7.98 -2.34 -6.82
N ALA A 60 8.14 -1.52 -5.80
CA ALA A 60 9.42 -0.89 -5.50
C ALA A 60 10.50 -1.95 -5.26
N ALA A 61 10.17 -2.99 -4.50
CA ALA A 61 11.12 -4.06 -4.18
C ALA A 61 11.54 -4.85 -5.43
N ILE A 62 10.61 -5.23 -6.29
CA ILE A 62 10.94 -6.05 -7.48
C ILE A 62 11.66 -5.26 -8.57
N GLU A 63 11.45 -3.93 -8.62
CA GLU A 63 12.14 -3.05 -9.57
C GLU A 63 13.44 -2.46 -9.01
N GLY A 64 13.78 -2.77 -7.77
CA GLY A 64 14.99 -2.26 -7.14
C GLY A 64 14.94 -0.76 -6.82
N GLY A 65 13.75 -0.18 -6.70
CA GLY A 65 13.56 1.22 -6.38
C GLY A 65 13.32 1.44 -4.90
N GLU A 66 13.47 2.68 -4.46
CA GLU A 66 13.13 3.06 -3.07
C GLU A 66 11.63 3.25 -2.91
N TYR A 67 10.99 3.81 -3.93
CA TYR A 67 9.56 4.15 -3.91
C TYR A 67 8.88 3.69 -5.18
N ALA A 68 7.59 3.45 -5.07
CA ALA A 68 6.71 3.25 -6.21
C ALA A 68 5.42 4.02 -5.92
N ILE A 69 4.86 4.65 -6.94
CA ILE A 69 3.60 5.38 -6.83
C ILE A 69 2.68 4.90 -7.93
N SER A 70 1.50 4.40 -7.55
CA SER A 70 0.53 3.89 -8.49
C SER A 70 -0.49 4.96 -8.88
N PHE A 71 -0.92 4.92 -10.14
CA PHE A 71 -1.87 5.89 -10.70
C PHE A 71 -2.98 5.15 -11.43
N ALA A 72 -4.12 5.83 -11.60
CA ALA A 72 -5.29 5.25 -12.26
C ALA A 72 -5.10 5.07 -13.78
N SER A 73 -4.14 5.77 -14.38
CA SER A 73 -3.87 5.68 -15.82
C SER A 73 -2.41 5.93 -16.11
N GLY A 74 -1.93 5.47 -17.28
CA GLY A 74 -0.57 5.72 -17.71
C GLY A 74 -0.28 7.20 -17.93
N MET A 75 -1.27 7.97 -18.38
CA MET A 75 -1.10 9.41 -18.58
C MET A 75 -0.86 10.13 -17.26
N SER A 76 -1.58 9.73 -16.20
CA SER A 76 -1.36 10.29 -14.86
C SER A 76 0.05 9.96 -14.35
N ALA A 77 0.56 8.78 -14.64
CA ALA A 77 1.89 8.36 -14.22
C ALA A 77 2.99 9.17 -14.93
N VAL A 78 2.78 9.54 -16.18
CA VAL A 78 3.74 10.34 -16.97
C VAL A 78 3.77 11.79 -16.49
N ASP A 79 2.63 12.29 -16.09
CA ASP A 79 2.45 13.66 -15.61
C ASP A 79 3.13 13.86 -14.26
#